data_2960af79ef60ef6ce19c19a802cdc0a4
#
_entry.id   2960af79ef60ef6ce19c19a802cdc0a4
#
_cell.length_a   1.000
_cell.length_b   1.000
_cell.length_c   1.000
_cell.angle_alpha   90.00
_cell.angle_beta   90.00
_cell.angle_gamma   90.00
#
_symmetry.space_group_name_H-M   'P 1'
#
loop_
_entity.id
_entity.type
_entity.pdbx_description
1 polymer ?
#
loop_
_entity_poly.entity_id
_entity_poly.type
_entity_poly.pdbx_seq_one_letter_code
_entity_poly.pdbx_strand_id
1 'polypeptide(L)'
;MNRRKNLKVSIVMGSQSDFKTMKLAKEILLKLKVPCEVKIISAHRTPKRMYEYALKAEKNNIGVIIAGAGGSAHLPGMVAALTQIPVLGVPIESKKLKGLDSLLSIAQMPKGIPVGTLAVGEDGAINAALLAASIIANNNLLIKSKLKNWRASQTCLLYTSPSPRD
;
A
#
# COMPACT_ATOMS: atom_id res chain seq x y z
N MET A 1 22.66 1.63 -21.01
CA MET A 1 22.96 1.71 -19.55
C MET A 1 21.67 2.05 -18.81
N ASN A 2 21.04 1.08 -18.19
CA ASN A 2 19.74 1.27 -17.51
C ASN A 2 20.01 1.96 -16.16
N ARG A 3 19.84 3.28 -16.08
CA ARG A 3 19.87 3.99 -14.79
C ARG A 3 18.78 3.36 -13.92
N ARG A 4 19.17 2.60 -12.89
CA ARG A 4 18.26 2.11 -11.85
C ARG A 4 17.58 3.35 -11.26
N LYS A 5 16.36 3.64 -11.69
CA LYS A 5 15.57 4.74 -11.15
C LYS A 5 15.37 4.46 -9.65
N ASN A 6 15.67 5.43 -8.78
CA ASN A 6 15.30 5.36 -7.37
C ASN A 6 13.78 5.46 -7.29
N LEU A 7 13.12 4.31 -7.39
CA LEU A 7 11.66 4.23 -7.30
C LEU A 7 11.21 4.48 -5.86
N LYS A 8 10.11 5.19 -5.71
CA LYS A 8 9.44 5.42 -4.43
C LYS A 8 8.06 4.76 -4.39
N VAL A 9 7.53 4.57 -3.20
CA VAL A 9 6.16 4.14 -2.96
C VAL A 9 5.29 5.37 -2.71
N SER A 10 4.15 5.46 -3.37
CA SER A 10 3.16 6.50 -3.08
C SER A 10 2.01 5.91 -2.28
N ILE A 11 1.76 6.46 -1.11
CA ILE A 11 0.62 6.12 -0.25
C ILE A 11 -0.47 7.15 -0.52
N VAL A 12 -1.62 6.69 -1.03
CA VAL A 12 -2.77 7.55 -1.31
C VAL A 12 -3.99 7.11 -0.50
N MET A 13 -4.82 8.06 -0.11
CA MET A 13 -6.03 7.78 0.66
C MET A 13 -7.14 8.78 0.34
N GLY A 14 -8.39 8.33 0.49
CA GLY A 14 -9.56 9.14 0.15
C GLY A 14 -9.89 10.26 1.13
N SER A 15 -9.42 10.16 2.37
CA SER A 15 -9.75 11.07 3.47
C SER A 15 -8.61 11.17 4.47
N GLN A 16 -8.59 12.29 5.22
CA GLN A 16 -7.68 12.47 6.35
C GLN A 16 -7.93 11.43 7.47
N SER A 17 -9.17 10.97 7.64
CA SER A 17 -9.50 9.92 8.62
C SER A 17 -8.76 8.61 8.38
N ASP A 18 -8.45 8.29 7.13
CA ASP A 18 -7.79 7.05 6.75
C ASP A 18 -6.30 7.06 7.13
N PHE A 19 -5.75 8.25 7.41
CA PHE A 19 -4.35 8.40 7.76
C PHE A 19 -3.99 7.67 9.05
N LYS A 20 -4.93 7.51 9.99
CA LYS A 20 -4.70 6.74 11.23
C LYS A 20 -4.21 5.31 10.91
N THR A 21 -4.80 4.66 9.92
CA THR A 21 -4.41 3.33 9.44
C THR A 21 -3.21 3.42 8.51
N MET A 22 -3.24 4.31 7.51
CA MET A 22 -2.23 4.36 6.46
C MET A 22 -0.86 4.86 6.93
N LYS A 23 -0.76 5.56 8.07
CA LYS A 23 0.53 5.93 8.68
C LYS A 23 1.40 4.73 8.98
N LEU A 24 0.81 3.57 9.31
CA LEU A 24 1.56 2.34 9.59
C LEU A 24 2.31 1.85 8.35
N ALA A 25 1.73 1.96 7.17
CA ALA A 25 2.44 1.68 5.93
C ALA A 25 3.65 2.61 5.76
N LYS A 26 3.51 3.91 6.03
CA LYS A 26 4.62 4.87 5.98
C LYS A 26 5.73 4.49 6.98
N GLU A 27 5.39 4.13 8.21
CA GLU A 27 6.34 3.75 9.25
C GLU A 27 7.17 2.52 8.85
N ILE A 28 6.54 1.50 8.27
CA ILE A 28 7.23 0.31 7.76
C ILE A 28 8.17 0.68 6.61
N LEU A 29 7.71 1.46 5.62
CA LEU A 29 8.55 1.88 4.51
C LEU A 29 9.79 2.66 4.98
N LEU A 30 9.63 3.56 5.97
CA LEU A 30 10.75 4.30 6.57
C LEU A 30 11.74 3.37 7.28
N LYS A 31 11.27 2.39 8.07
CA LYS A 31 12.11 1.37 8.71
C LYS A 31 12.93 0.58 7.68
N LEU A 32 12.33 0.27 6.53
CA LEU A 32 12.98 -0.43 5.42
C LEU A 32 13.84 0.48 4.53
N LYS A 33 13.88 1.79 4.81
CA LYS A 33 14.54 2.82 3.99
C LYS A 33 14.03 2.86 2.54
N VAL A 34 12.75 2.59 2.34
CA VAL A 34 12.06 2.75 1.07
C VAL A 34 11.58 4.20 0.96
N PRO A 35 12.00 4.96 -0.07
CA PRO A 35 11.48 6.31 -0.28
C PRO A 35 9.97 6.26 -0.48
N CYS A 36 9.24 7.13 0.21
CA CYS A 36 7.79 7.18 0.07
C CYS A 36 7.24 8.61 0.17
N GLU A 37 6.05 8.80 -0.40
CA GLU A 37 5.24 10.01 -0.25
C GLU A 37 3.83 9.65 0.22
N VAL A 38 3.13 10.61 0.82
CA VAL A 38 1.74 10.45 1.27
C VAL A 38 0.89 11.55 0.66
N LYS A 39 -0.26 11.19 0.10
CA LYS A 39 -1.20 12.14 -0.51
C LYS A 39 -2.65 11.79 -0.16
N ILE A 40 -3.46 12.82 0.07
CA ILE A 40 -4.91 12.68 0.18
C ILE A 40 -5.50 12.97 -1.19
N ILE A 41 -6.16 11.96 -1.75
CA ILE A 41 -6.76 12.00 -3.09
C ILE A 41 -8.08 11.26 -3.03
N SER A 42 -9.19 11.99 -3.06
CA SER A 42 -10.51 11.36 -3.03
C SER A 42 -11.00 11.06 -4.44
N ALA A 43 -11.35 9.79 -4.71
CA ALA A 43 -11.93 9.38 -5.99
C ALA A 43 -13.25 10.11 -6.28
N HIS A 44 -14.09 10.33 -5.26
CA HIS A 44 -15.41 10.93 -5.41
C HIS A 44 -15.41 12.45 -5.32
N ARG A 45 -14.57 13.04 -4.42
CA ARG A 45 -14.57 14.47 -4.14
C ARG A 45 -13.56 15.28 -4.95
N THR A 46 -12.48 14.60 -5.39
CA THR A 46 -11.41 15.22 -6.20
C THR A 46 -11.03 14.34 -7.41
N PRO A 47 -12.00 13.95 -8.27
CA PRO A 47 -11.74 12.99 -9.35
C PRO A 47 -10.70 13.49 -10.35
N LYS A 48 -10.70 14.77 -10.70
CA LYS A 48 -9.69 15.37 -11.58
C LYS A 48 -8.27 15.24 -11.01
N ARG A 49 -8.10 15.52 -9.70
CA ARG A 49 -6.80 15.37 -9.02
C ARG A 49 -6.33 13.91 -9.03
N MET A 50 -7.24 12.95 -8.82
CA MET A 50 -6.94 11.52 -8.89
C MET A 50 -6.49 11.12 -10.28
N TYR A 51 -7.19 11.54 -11.32
CA TYR A 51 -6.86 11.29 -12.72
C TYR A 51 -5.46 11.82 -13.06
N GLU A 52 -5.20 13.10 -12.79
CA GLU A 52 -3.89 13.71 -13.04
C GLU A 52 -2.76 13.05 -12.26
N TYR A 53 -3.02 12.64 -11.02
CA TYR A 53 -2.06 11.93 -10.20
C TYR A 53 -1.69 10.58 -10.83
N ALA A 54 -2.66 9.75 -11.20
CA ALA A 54 -2.43 8.44 -11.75
C ALA A 54 -1.66 8.48 -13.08
N LEU A 55 -2.01 9.38 -13.99
CA LEU A 55 -1.30 9.58 -15.27
C LEU A 55 0.15 10.08 -15.11
N LYS A 56 0.44 10.84 -14.05
CA LYS A 56 1.78 11.39 -13.79
C LYS A 56 2.64 10.47 -12.91
N ALA A 57 2.10 9.38 -12.40
CA ALA A 57 2.76 8.55 -11.39
C ALA A 57 4.11 7.99 -11.89
N GLU A 58 4.18 7.45 -13.10
CA GLU A 58 5.43 6.95 -13.68
C GLU A 58 6.49 8.04 -13.85
N LYS A 59 6.08 9.22 -14.33
CA LYS A 59 6.98 10.38 -14.51
C LYS A 59 7.56 10.85 -13.17
N ASN A 60 6.84 10.63 -12.08
CA ASN A 60 7.25 10.98 -10.72
C ASN A 60 8.07 9.87 -10.03
N ASN A 61 8.57 8.87 -10.76
CA ASN A 61 9.34 7.74 -10.25
C ASN A 61 8.60 6.90 -9.19
N ILE A 62 7.28 6.82 -9.28
CA ILE A 62 6.50 5.92 -8.43
C ILE A 62 6.61 4.51 -8.99
N GLY A 63 7.02 3.56 -8.16
CA GLY A 63 7.16 2.15 -8.52
C GLY A 63 6.01 1.27 -8.00
N VAL A 64 5.35 1.71 -6.93
CA VAL A 64 4.17 1.04 -6.35
C VAL A 64 3.27 2.10 -5.72
N ILE A 65 1.96 1.93 -5.86
CA ILE A 65 0.95 2.76 -5.19
C ILE A 65 0.25 1.91 -4.13
N ILE A 66 0.21 2.40 -2.89
CA ILE A 66 -0.62 1.83 -1.82
C ILE A 66 -1.83 2.74 -1.66
N ALA A 67 -3.03 2.23 -1.92
CA ALA A 67 -4.26 3.01 -1.91
C ALA A 67 -5.20 2.54 -0.80
N GLY A 68 -5.38 3.37 0.23
CA GLY A 68 -6.32 3.13 1.33
C GLY A 68 -7.69 3.76 1.05
N ALA A 69 -8.77 2.98 1.22
CA ALA A 69 -10.12 3.47 1.05
C ALA A 69 -11.13 2.72 1.90
N GLY A 70 -12.14 3.43 2.43
CA GLY A 70 -13.20 2.89 3.27
C GLY A 70 -14.60 3.06 2.66
N GLY A 71 -15.52 2.19 3.04
CA GLY A 71 -16.89 2.19 2.54
C GLY A 71 -16.96 1.81 1.04
N SER A 72 -17.50 2.70 0.21
CA SER A 72 -17.42 2.62 -1.25
C SER A 72 -15.99 2.88 -1.71
N ALA A 73 -15.11 1.91 -1.51
CA ALA A 73 -13.66 2.03 -1.61
C ALA A 73 -13.18 1.97 -3.07
N HIS A 74 -13.62 2.90 -3.90
CA HIS A 74 -13.35 2.90 -5.36
C HIS A 74 -11.95 3.41 -5.72
N LEU A 75 -11.27 4.14 -4.83
CA LEU A 75 -9.97 4.76 -5.12
C LEU A 75 -8.92 3.79 -5.69
N PRO A 76 -8.68 2.60 -5.12
CA PRO A 76 -7.68 1.69 -5.64
C PRO A 76 -7.96 1.23 -7.08
N GLY A 77 -9.19 0.83 -7.36
CA GLY A 77 -9.61 0.38 -8.70
C GLY A 77 -9.57 1.51 -9.73
N MET A 78 -10.02 2.71 -9.37
CA MET A 78 -9.99 3.87 -10.26
C MET A 78 -8.55 4.31 -10.60
N VAL A 79 -7.65 4.25 -9.63
CA VAL A 79 -6.22 4.52 -9.87
C VAL A 79 -5.60 3.42 -10.74
N ALA A 80 -5.89 2.15 -10.46
CA ALA A 80 -5.35 1.02 -11.23
C ALA A 80 -5.77 1.05 -12.71
N ALA A 81 -6.96 1.57 -13.01
CA ALA A 81 -7.46 1.73 -14.37
C ALA A 81 -6.69 2.80 -15.18
N LEU A 82 -5.90 3.65 -14.55
CA LEU A 82 -5.23 4.81 -15.16
C LEU A 82 -3.71 4.70 -15.19
N THR A 83 -3.12 3.64 -14.65
CA THR A 83 -1.66 3.47 -14.60
C THR A 83 -1.26 2.00 -14.76
N GLN A 84 -0.04 1.77 -15.25
CA GLN A 84 0.59 0.45 -15.30
C GLN A 84 1.35 0.11 -14.00
N ILE A 85 1.44 1.06 -13.06
CA ILE A 85 2.12 0.85 -11.77
C ILE A 85 1.28 -0.10 -10.92
N PRO A 86 1.89 -1.10 -10.25
CA PRO A 86 1.17 -1.97 -9.32
C PRO A 86 0.42 -1.17 -8.25
N VAL A 87 -0.87 -1.43 -8.08
CA VAL A 87 -1.71 -0.82 -7.05
C VAL A 87 -2.06 -1.87 -5.99
N LEU A 88 -1.74 -1.56 -4.73
CA LEU A 88 -2.05 -2.34 -3.56
C LEU A 88 -3.18 -1.66 -2.78
N GLY A 89 -4.34 -2.30 -2.72
CA GLY A 89 -5.52 -1.79 -2.06
C GLY A 89 -5.56 -2.18 -0.58
N VAL A 90 -5.75 -1.21 0.29
CA VAL A 90 -5.94 -1.42 1.73
C VAL A 90 -7.37 -1.06 2.10
N PRO A 91 -8.21 -2.05 2.40
CA PRO A 91 -9.56 -1.78 2.90
C PRO A 91 -9.50 -1.14 4.28
N ILE A 92 -10.10 0.04 4.43
CA ILE A 92 -10.19 0.74 5.71
C ILE A 92 -11.48 0.32 6.42
N GLU A 93 -11.41 0.11 7.72
CA GLU A 93 -12.59 -0.22 8.52
C GLU A 93 -13.67 0.85 8.39
N SER A 94 -14.90 0.42 8.10
CA SER A 94 -16.09 1.26 8.12
C SER A 94 -16.86 1.06 9.43
N LYS A 95 -17.58 2.09 9.87
CA LYS A 95 -18.33 2.03 11.13
C LYS A 95 -19.47 1.00 11.11
N LYS A 96 -20.12 0.81 9.95
CA LYS A 96 -21.33 -0.05 9.85
C LYS A 96 -20.99 -1.51 9.55
N LEU A 97 -20.12 -1.76 8.56
CA LEU A 97 -19.81 -3.12 8.09
C LEU A 97 -18.38 -3.57 8.45
N LYS A 98 -17.71 -2.85 9.38
CA LYS A 98 -16.37 -3.19 9.88
C LYS A 98 -15.35 -3.48 8.80
N GLY A 99 -15.50 -2.84 7.65
CA GLY A 99 -14.58 -2.94 6.51
C GLY A 99 -14.93 -4.01 5.47
N LEU A 100 -16.01 -4.79 5.66
CA LEU A 100 -16.44 -5.78 4.66
C LEU A 100 -16.85 -5.10 3.34
N ASP A 101 -17.55 -3.97 3.42
CA ASP A 101 -17.90 -3.11 2.28
C ASP A 101 -16.65 -2.61 1.55
N SER A 102 -15.65 -2.16 2.30
CA SER A 102 -14.36 -1.70 1.75
C SER A 102 -13.62 -2.84 1.06
N LEU A 103 -13.55 -4.02 1.71
CA LEU A 103 -12.89 -5.20 1.16
C LEU A 103 -13.53 -5.65 -0.15
N LEU A 104 -14.86 -5.79 -0.19
CA LEU A 104 -15.58 -6.22 -1.38
C LEU A 104 -15.48 -5.20 -2.52
N SER A 105 -15.52 -3.90 -2.20
CA SER A 105 -15.36 -2.83 -3.20
C SER A 105 -13.97 -2.83 -3.87
N ILE A 106 -12.93 -3.27 -3.15
CA ILE A 106 -11.55 -3.31 -3.68
C ILE A 106 -11.25 -4.64 -4.35
N ALA A 107 -11.73 -5.76 -3.79
CA ALA A 107 -11.37 -7.10 -4.24
C ALA A 107 -12.06 -7.50 -5.56
N GLN A 108 -13.32 -7.07 -5.77
CA GLN A 108 -14.14 -7.48 -6.92
C GLN A 108 -13.85 -6.62 -8.16
N MET A 109 -12.60 -6.68 -8.64
CA MET A 109 -12.19 -5.96 -9.84
C MET A 109 -12.58 -6.72 -11.12
N PRO A 110 -12.94 -6.00 -12.21
CA PRO A 110 -13.19 -6.62 -13.50
C PRO A 110 -11.93 -7.19 -14.11
N LYS A 111 -12.08 -8.20 -14.97
CA LYS A 111 -10.97 -8.77 -15.74
C LYS A 111 -10.21 -7.68 -16.50
N GLY A 112 -8.89 -7.65 -16.33
CA GLY A 112 -7.99 -6.73 -17.02
C GLY A 112 -7.48 -5.56 -16.16
N ILE A 113 -8.12 -5.24 -15.05
CA ILE A 113 -7.68 -4.18 -14.11
C ILE A 113 -7.42 -4.79 -12.73
N PRO A 114 -6.20 -5.30 -12.47
CA PRO A 114 -5.89 -5.94 -11.20
C PRO A 114 -5.59 -4.93 -10.10
N VAL A 115 -6.05 -5.22 -8.88
CA VAL A 115 -5.63 -4.56 -7.64
C VAL A 115 -5.20 -5.64 -6.64
N GLY A 116 -4.00 -5.53 -6.11
CA GLY A 116 -3.51 -6.41 -5.05
C GLY A 116 -4.17 -6.07 -3.72
N THR A 117 -5.29 -6.71 -3.40
CA THR A 117 -6.07 -6.42 -2.20
C THR A 117 -5.44 -7.05 -0.95
N LEU A 118 -5.19 -6.25 0.08
CA LEU A 118 -4.61 -6.66 1.36
C LEU A 118 -5.70 -6.85 2.44
N ALA A 119 -5.26 -7.19 3.65
CA ALA A 119 -6.15 -7.32 4.80
C ALA A 119 -6.86 -6.00 5.15
N VAL A 120 -7.95 -6.08 5.88
CA VAL A 120 -8.67 -4.91 6.39
C VAL A 120 -7.89 -4.26 7.52
N GLY A 121 -7.81 -2.93 7.52
CA GLY A 121 -7.28 -2.16 8.63
C GLY A 121 -5.76 -2.12 8.73
N GLU A 122 -5.25 -2.15 9.95
CA GLU A 122 -3.83 -1.91 10.27
C GLU A 122 -2.91 -2.97 9.67
N ASP A 123 -3.25 -4.24 9.77
CA ASP A 123 -2.48 -5.34 9.20
C ASP A 123 -2.38 -5.23 7.68
N GLY A 124 -3.46 -4.79 7.03
CA GLY A 124 -3.48 -4.52 5.60
C GLY A 124 -2.51 -3.42 5.20
N ALA A 125 -2.44 -2.33 5.96
CA ALA A 125 -1.51 -1.23 5.72
C ALA A 125 -0.04 -1.67 5.88
N ILE A 126 0.27 -2.44 6.93
CA ILE A 126 1.60 -3.00 7.18
C ILE A 126 2.00 -3.95 6.05
N ASN A 127 1.12 -4.90 5.71
CA ASN A 127 1.38 -5.89 4.66
C ASN A 127 1.49 -5.25 3.26
N ALA A 128 0.73 -4.20 2.97
CA ALA A 128 0.88 -3.43 1.74
C ALA A 128 2.28 -2.80 1.63
N ALA A 129 2.80 -2.25 2.72
CA ALA A 129 4.14 -1.68 2.75
C ALA A 129 5.23 -2.75 2.54
N LEU A 130 5.09 -3.92 3.18
CA LEU A 130 6.01 -5.03 3.02
C LEU A 130 5.99 -5.59 1.59
N LEU A 131 4.82 -5.73 0.98
CA LEU A 131 4.68 -6.18 -0.40
C LEU A 131 5.23 -5.15 -1.39
N ALA A 132 4.95 -3.86 -1.18
CA ALA A 132 5.54 -2.78 -1.96
C ALA A 132 7.07 -2.77 -1.87
N ALA A 133 7.62 -2.93 -0.66
CA ALA A 133 9.06 -3.06 -0.45
C ALA A 133 9.63 -4.30 -1.17
N SER A 134 8.92 -5.44 -1.18
CA SER A 134 9.33 -6.65 -1.89
C SER A 134 9.39 -6.42 -3.41
N ILE A 135 8.41 -5.72 -3.99
CA ILE A 135 8.38 -5.38 -5.41
C ILE A 135 9.60 -4.52 -5.78
N ILE A 136 9.89 -3.48 -4.98
CA ILE A 136 11.04 -2.59 -5.22
C ILE A 136 12.37 -3.32 -4.98
N ALA A 137 12.42 -4.25 -4.02
CA ALA A 137 13.60 -5.04 -3.69
C ALA A 137 14.10 -5.94 -4.82
N ASN A 138 13.26 -6.28 -5.81
CA ASN A 138 13.67 -7.05 -6.98
C ASN A 138 14.82 -6.36 -7.75
N ASN A 139 14.87 -5.03 -7.70
CA ASN A 139 15.90 -4.22 -8.37
C ASN A 139 16.74 -3.37 -7.39
N ASN A 140 16.64 -3.63 -6.07
CA ASN A 140 17.36 -2.86 -5.05
C ASN A 140 17.86 -3.77 -3.91
N LEU A 141 19.16 -4.09 -3.96
CA LEU A 141 19.80 -5.00 -3.00
C LEU A 141 19.78 -4.48 -1.56
N LEU A 142 19.85 -3.16 -1.34
CA LEU A 142 19.80 -2.59 0.00
C LEU A 142 18.41 -2.84 0.64
N ILE A 143 17.34 -2.57 -0.09
CA ILE A 143 15.98 -2.80 0.39
C ILE A 143 15.75 -4.30 0.59
N LYS A 144 16.26 -5.14 -0.31
CA LYS A 144 16.20 -6.62 -0.18
C LYS A 144 16.82 -7.11 1.13
N SER A 145 18.02 -6.63 1.47
CA SER A 145 18.71 -6.97 2.72
C SER A 145 17.92 -6.51 3.95
N LYS A 146 17.40 -5.28 3.94
CA LYS A 146 16.58 -4.77 5.05
C LYS A 146 15.30 -5.56 5.25
N LEU A 147 14.62 -5.94 4.19
CA LEU A 147 13.42 -6.75 4.26
C LEU A 147 13.71 -8.15 4.82
N LYS A 148 14.84 -8.77 4.41
CA LYS A 148 15.30 -10.04 4.98
C LYS A 148 15.53 -9.93 6.49
N ASN A 149 16.24 -8.88 6.94
CA ASN A 149 16.54 -8.67 8.35
C ASN A 149 15.25 -8.38 9.15
N TRP A 150 14.31 -7.61 8.60
CA TRP A 150 13.02 -7.36 9.23
C TRP A 150 12.25 -8.66 9.44
N ARG A 151 12.17 -9.55 8.42
CA ARG A 151 11.52 -10.86 8.56
C ARG A 151 12.20 -11.75 9.59
N ALA A 152 13.52 -11.79 9.61
CA ALA A 152 14.29 -12.55 10.60
C ALA A 152 14.02 -12.04 12.02
N SER A 153 13.90 -10.73 12.24
CA SER A 153 13.56 -10.16 13.55
C SER A 153 12.16 -10.57 14.03
N GLN A 154 11.16 -10.67 13.12
CA GLN A 154 9.83 -11.16 13.49
C GLN A 154 9.85 -12.62 13.95
N THR A 155 10.60 -13.45 13.23
CA THR A 155 10.79 -14.87 13.58
C THR A 155 11.48 -15.01 14.95
N CYS A 156 12.55 -14.23 15.19
CA CYS A 156 13.28 -14.22 16.45
C CYS A 156 12.38 -13.84 17.64
N LEU A 157 11.52 -12.82 17.49
CA LEU A 157 10.57 -12.40 18.52
C LEU A 157 9.61 -13.54 18.91
N LEU A 158 9.15 -14.34 17.97
CA LEU A 158 8.26 -15.47 18.24
C LEU A 158 8.96 -16.62 19.00
N TYR A 159 10.25 -16.86 18.71
CA TYR A 159 11.02 -17.90 19.40
C TYR A 159 11.53 -17.48 20.78
N THR A 160 11.63 -16.16 21.04
CA THR A 160 12.13 -15.63 22.33
C THR A 160 11.00 -15.20 23.28
N SER A 161 9.76 -15.13 22.81
CA SER A 161 8.61 -14.89 23.68
C SER A 161 8.23 -16.19 24.40
N PRO A 162 7.87 -16.13 25.70
CA PRO A 162 7.34 -17.31 26.42
C PRO A 162 6.17 -17.90 25.65
N SER A 163 6.18 -19.23 25.51
CA SER A 163 5.04 -19.91 24.92
C SER A 163 3.80 -19.74 25.81
N PRO A 164 2.59 -19.53 25.27
CA PRO A 164 1.37 -19.53 26.08
C PRO A 164 1.11 -20.84 26.82
N ARG A 165 1.95 -21.85 26.62
CA ARG A 165 1.87 -23.17 27.26
C ARG A 165 2.91 -23.36 28.38
N ASP A 166 3.79 -22.39 28.60
CA ASP A 166 4.76 -22.36 29.68
C ASP A 166 4.20 -21.48 30.82
#